data_b2424ab95765379d5fc8759da1e0bbad
#
_entry.id   b2424ab95765379d5fc8759da1e0bbad
#
_cell.length_a   1.000
_cell.length_b   1.000
_cell.length_c   1.000
_cell.angle_alpha   90.00
_cell.angle_beta   90.00
_cell.angle_gamma   90.00
#
_symmetry.space_group_name_H-M   'P 1'
#
loop_
_entity.id
_entity.type
_entity.pdbx_description
1 polymer ?
#
loop_
_entity_poly.entity_id
_entity_poly.type
_entity_poly.pdbx_seq_one_letter_code
_entity_poly.pdbx_strand_id
1 'polypeptide(L)'
;MTVFTIVEEFGLAGLAAATVMAGIFLIIMGLLRLGALLKYIPRTMTSGFTAAIAVGIFSGQLKGFLGLEMGTVPVKVLEKFEACAKVLDTIHIPTLSIGLLAMVILILLPRVTTRIPNSLAAILITTPVVFFGDLDVATIHSVYGELPSHVPQFQIYRVSVNTLMDLLPSALTLAILIAIVSLLAC
;
A
#
# COMPACT_ATOMS: atom_id res chain seq x y z
N MET A 1 -5.46 -0.96 7.96
CA MET A 1 -6.05 -1.31 9.25
C MET A 1 -6.98 -2.50 9.10
N THR A 2 -8.12 -2.40 8.42
CA THR A 2 -9.12 -3.48 8.28
C THR A 2 -8.53 -4.83 7.81
N VAL A 3 -7.64 -4.82 6.81
CA VAL A 3 -6.96 -6.05 6.32
C VAL A 3 -6.08 -6.66 7.41
N PHE A 4 -5.34 -5.84 8.14
CA PHE A 4 -4.47 -6.30 9.22
C PHE A 4 -5.28 -6.96 10.34
N THR A 5 -6.37 -6.34 10.76
CA THR A 5 -7.27 -6.90 11.80
C THR A 5 -7.85 -8.26 11.36
N ILE A 6 -8.27 -8.39 10.10
CA ILE A 6 -8.79 -9.67 9.57
C ILE A 6 -7.71 -10.76 9.58
N VAL A 7 -6.48 -10.41 9.22
CA VAL A 7 -5.37 -11.39 9.22
C VAL A 7 -5.00 -11.79 10.65
N GLU A 8 -5.05 -10.86 11.58
CA GLU A 8 -4.72 -11.12 13.00
C GLU A 8 -5.78 -12.03 13.67
N GLU A 9 -7.06 -11.83 13.37
CA GLU A 9 -8.15 -12.59 14.00
C GLU A 9 -8.49 -13.90 13.27
N PHE A 10 -8.44 -13.91 11.93
CA PHE A 10 -8.94 -15.02 11.09
C PHE A 10 -7.88 -15.63 10.18
N GLY A 11 -6.64 -15.12 10.23
CA GLY A 11 -5.55 -15.60 9.39
C GLY A 11 -5.75 -15.31 7.89
N LEU A 12 -4.89 -15.90 7.07
CA LEU A 12 -4.93 -15.74 5.60
C LEU A 12 -6.21 -16.34 4.98
N ALA A 13 -6.75 -17.41 5.57
CA ALA A 13 -8.00 -18.02 5.12
C ALA A 13 -9.19 -17.06 5.30
N GLY A 14 -9.23 -16.36 6.44
CA GLY A 14 -10.24 -15.34 6.71
C GLY A 14 -10.12 -14.15 5.77
N LEU A 15 -8.90 -13.70 5.47
CA LEU A 15 -8.67 -12.64 4.51
C LEU A 15 -9.15 -13.01 3.10
N ALA A 16 -8.85 -14.24 2.64
CA ALA A 16 -9.31 -14.72 1.34
C ALA A 16 -10.84 -14.75 1.27
N ALA A 17 -11.51 -15.27 2.30
CA ALA A 17 -12.97 -15.29 2.39
C ALA A 17 -13.57 -13.87 2.42
N ALA A 18 -13.03 -12.98 3.24
CA ALA A 18 -13.47 -11.58 3.33
C ALA A 18 -13.33 -10.85 2.00
N THR A 19 -12.23 -11.11 1.26
CA THR A 19 -11.99 -10.52 -0.07
C THR A 19 -13.03 -10.99 -1.09
N VAL A 20 -13.34 -12.29 -1.12
CA VAL A 20 -14.39 -12.84 -2.01
C VAL A 20 -15.75 -12.26 -1.66
N MET A 21 -16.10 -12.18 -0.37
CA MET A 21 -17.35 -11.58 0.09
C MET A 21 -17.43 -10.10 -0.29
N ALA A 22 -16.35 -9.35 -0.09
CA ALA A 22 -16.28 -7.94 -0.50
C ALA A 22 -16.46 -7.78 -2.01
N GLY A 23 -15.87 -8.67 -2.82
CA GLY A 23 -16.08 -8.70 -4.27
C GLY A 23 -17.56 -8.93 -4.64
N ILE A 24 -18.24 -9.85 -3.97
CA ILE A 24 -19.66 -10.10 -4.18
C ILE A 24 -20.49 -8.85 -3.81
N PHE A 25 -20.20 -8.21 -2.68
CA PHE A 25 -20.85 -6.95 -2.29
C PHE A 25 -20.64 -5.85 -3.33
N LEU A 26 -19.42 -5.71 -3.87
CA LEU A 26 -19.12 -4.73 -4.93
C LEU A 26 -19.93 -4.99 -6.19
N ILE A 27 -20.09 -6.26 -6.60
CA ILE A 27 -20.93 -6.63 -7.75
C ILE A 27 -22.38 -6.23 -7.48
N ILE A 28 -22.93 -6.56 -6.30
CA ILE A 28 -24.29 -6.20 -5.92
C ILE A 28 -24.46 -4.67 -5.93
N MET A 29 -23.51 -3.93 -5.32
CA MET A 29 -23.54 -2.47 -5.32
C MET A 29 -23.47 -1.89 -6.73
N GLY A 30 -22.70 -2.50 -7.63
CA GLY A 30 -22.61 -2.11 -9.03
C GLY A 30 -23.93 -2.33 -9.78
N LEU A 31 -24.55 -3.49 -9.61
CA LEU A 31 -25.85 -3.81 -10.20
C LEU A 31 -26.98 -2.89 -9.72
N LEU A 32 -26.97 -2.55 -8.43
CA LEU A 32 -27.88 -1.58 -7.82
C LEU A 32 -27.56 -0.12 -8.17
N ARG A 33 -26.49 0.11 -8.96
CA ARG A 33 -26.02 1.44 -9.36
C ARG A 33 -25.75 2.39 -8.17
N LEU A 34 -25.33 1.83 -7.04
CA LEU A 34 -25.05 2.61 -5.83
C LEU A 34 -23.90 3.61 -6.01
N GLY A 35 -23.06 3.42 -7.03
CA GLY A 35 -22.07 4.43 -7.45
C GLY A 35 -22.67 5.79 -7.78
N ALA A 36 -23.95 5.85 -8.19
CA ALA A 36 -24.65 7.11 -8.41
C ALA A 36 -24.82 7.96 -7.13
N LEU A 37 -24.76 7.32 -5.94
CA LEU A 37 -24.85 8.03 -4.66
C LEU A 37 -23.64 8.95 -4.42
N LEU A 38 -22.50 8.66 -5.03
CA LEU A 38 -21.31 9.53 -4.95
C LEU A 38 -21.52 10.89 -5.53
N LYS A 39 -22.47 11.04 -6.45
CA LYS A 39 -22.86 12.37 -6.98
C LYS A 39 -23.30 13.33 -5.87
N TYR A 40 -23.77 12.80 -4.75
CA TYR A 40 -24.20 13.59 -3.59
C TYR A 40 -23.09 13.88 -2.59
N ILE A 41 -21.89 13.31 -2.77
CA ILE A 41 -20.74 13.59 -1.92
C ILE A 41 -20.12 14.93 -2.34
N PRO A 42 -20.04 15.91 -1.43
CA PRO A 42 -19.40 17.18 -1.72
C PRO A 42 -17.91 17.01 -2.12
N ARG A 43 -17.46 17.78 -3.11
CA ARG A 43 -16.07 17.75 -3.58
C ARG A 43 -15.05 18.02 -2.45
N THR A 44 -15.42 18.81 -1.46
CA THR A 44 -14.60 19.10 -0.29
C THR A 44 -14.30 17.84 0.54
N MET A 45 -15.27 16.92 0.67
CA MET A 45 -15.06 15.65 1.35
C MET A 45 -14.10 14.75 0.57
N THR A 46 -14.26 14.67 -0.76
CA THR A 46 -13.39 13.86 -1.60
C THR A 46 -11.95 14.38 -1.59
N SER A 47 -11.75 15.69 -1.71
CA SER A 47 -10.41 16.29 -1.65
C SER A 47 -9.77 16.14 -0.27
N GLY A 48 -10.54 16.30 0.81
CA GLY A 48 -10.05 16.07 2.17
C GLY A 48 -9.63 14.62 2.41
N PHE A 49 -10.43 13.66 1.93
CA PHE A 49 -10.12 12.24 2.02
C PHE A 49 -8.84 11.88 1.24
N THR A 50 -8.73 12.36 0.01
CA THR A 50 -7.54 12.15 -0.83
C THR A 50 -6.28 12.76 -0.20
N ALA A 51 -6.39 13.98 0.34
CA ALA A 51 -5.29 14.63 1.04
C ALA A 51 -4.86 13.84 2.29
N ALA A 52 -5.81 13.33 3.08
CA ALA A 52 -5.52 12.52 4.25
C ALA A 52 -4.79 11.21 3.88
N ILE A 53 -5.21 10.55 2.80
CA ILE A 53 -4.51 9.35 2.27
C ILE A 53 -3.10 9.72 1.83
N ALA A 54 -2.94 10.81 1.08
CA ALA A 54 -1.63 11.27 0.60
C ALA A 54 -0.65 11.52 1.76
N VAL A 55 -1.10 12.22 2.81
CA VAL A 55 -0.30 12.48 4.02
C VAL A 55 0.00 11.16 4.75
N GLY A 56 -0.96 10.25 4.83
CA GLY A 56 -0.77 8.94 5.44
C GLY A 56 0.28 8.09 4.72
N ILE A 57 0.22 8.04 3.38
CA ILE A 57 1.21 7.34 2.55
C ILE A 57 2.58 8.02 2.68
N PHE A 58 2.64 9.34 2.52
CA PHE A 58 3.89 10.09 2.65
C PHE A 58 4.57 9.84 3.98
N SER A 59 3.83 9.96 5.10
CA SER A 59 4.38 9.70 6.43
C SER A 59 4.88 8.27 6.61
N GLY A 60 4.25 7.30 5.92
CA GLY A 60 4.66 5.89 5.95
C GLY A 60 5.95 5.62 5.17
N GLN A 61 6.25 6.42 4.14
CA GLN A 61 7.43 6.25 3.29
C GLN A 61 8.70 6.90 3.88
N LEU A 62 8.58 7.81 4.85
CA LEU A 62 9.72 8.55 5.40
C LEU A 62 10.82 7.63 5.93
N LYS A 63 10.45 6.59 6.68
CA LYS A 63 11.41 5.61 7.21
C LYS A 63 12.24 4.97 6.09
N GLY A 64 11.58 4.45 5.06
CA GLY A 64 12.24 3.76 3.95
C GLY A 64 13.05 4.71 3.06
N PHE A 65 12.53 5.90 2.79
CA PHE A 65 13.18 6.88 1.93
C PHE A 65 14.45 7.46 2.55
N LEU A 66 14.44 7.73 3.85
CA LEU A 66 15.59 8.23 4.60
C LEU A 66 16.51 7.11 5.12
N GLY A 67 16.05 5.85 5.02
CA GLY A 67 16.79 4.70 5.57
C GLY A 67 16.93 4.74 7.09
N LEU A 68 15.91 5.25 7.81
CA LEU A 68 15.99 5.45 9.26
C LEU A 68 15.95 4.11 10.01
N GLU A 69 16.85 3.96 10.97
CA GLU A 69 16.86 2.85 11.91
C GLU A 69 15.84 3.09 13.02
N MET A 70 14.62 2.61 12.83
CA MET A 70 13.58 2.67 13.83
C MET A 70 12.88 1.31 13.95
N GLY A 71 12.52 0.93 15.16
CA GLY A 71 11.80 -0.31 15.45
C GLY A 71 10.38 -0.29 14.87
N THR A 72 9.37 -0.40 15.74
CA THR A 72 7.97 -0.34 15.33
C THR A 72 7.58 1.07 14.90
N VAL A 73 7.00 1.18 13.70
CA VAL A 73 6.49 2.46 13.19
C VAL A 73 5.12 2.73 13.81
N PRO A 74 4.91 3.87 14.49
CA PRO A 74 3.61 4.21 15.05
C PRO A 74 2.51 4.28 13.98
N VAL A 75 1.28 4.01 14.39
CA VAL A 75 0.14 4.00 13.46
C VAL A 75 -0.33 5.41 13.12
N LYS A 76 -0.31 6.31 14.11
CA LYS A 76 -0.78 7.69 13.93
C LYS A 76 0.25 8.54 13.19
N VAL A 77 -0.23 9.37 12.27
CA VAL A 77 0.61 10.22 11.40
C VAL A 77 1.53 11.15 12.20
N LEU A 78 0.99 11.83 13.21
CA LEU A 78 1.78 12.75 14.07
C LEU A 78 2.87 12.02 14.84
N GLU A 79 2.57 10.86 15.40
CA GLU A 79 3.55 10.03 16.11
C GLU A 79 4.65 9.51 15.17
N LYS A 80 4.32 9.26 13.88
CA LYS A 80 5.32 8.91 12.85
C LYS A 80 6.31 10.04 12.62
N PHE A 81 5.82 11.27 12.44
CA PHE A 81 6.69 12.42 12.24
C PHE A 81 7.59 12.67 13.46
N GLU A 82 7.03 12.57 14.66
CA GLU A 82 7.79 12.70 15.89
C GLU A 82 8.85 11.59 16.05
N ALA A 83 8.47 10.34 15.75
CA ALA A 83 9.39 9.21 15.79
C ALA A 83 10.52 9.36 14.75
N CYS A 84 10.20 9.79 13.52
CA CYS A 84 11.21 10.08 12.50
C CYS A 84 12.13 11.23 12.93
N ALA A 85 11.58 12.29 13.52
CA ALA A 85 12.38 13.44 13.97
C ALA A 85 13.39 13.08 15.07
N LYS A 86 13.07 12.11 15.93
CA LYS A 86 13.96 11.63 17.01
C LYS A 86 15.16 10.80 16.51
N VAL A 87 15.07 10.25 15.30
CA VAL A 87 16.11 9.36 14.73
C VAL A 87 16.69 9.90 13.42
N LEU A 88 16.60 11.21 13.20
CA LEU A 88 17.18 11.86 12.00
C LEU A 88 18.70 11.73 11.92
N ASP A 89 19.37 11.52 13.04
CA ASP A 89 20.79 11.23 13.12
C ASP A 89 21.17 9.87 12.51
N THR A 90 20.22 8.97 12.32
CA THR A 90 20.43 7.65 11.71
C THR A 90 20.18 7.62 10.20
N ILE A 91 20.12 8.79 9.52
CA ILE A 91 19.90 8.85 8.07
C ILE A 91 20.97 8.05 7.34
N HIS A 92 20.53 7.09 6.53
CA HIS A 92 21.39 6.26 5.72
C HIS A 92 21.64 6.89 4.35
N ILE A 93 22.80 7.49 4.16
CA ILE A 93 23.14 8.26 2.94
C ILE A 93 23.01 7.44 1.66
N PRO A 94 23.47 6.16 1.57
CA PRO A 94 23.28 5.35 0.38
C PRO A 94 21.78 5.16 0.02
N THR A 95 20.94 4.87 1.00
CA THR A 95 19.49 4.71 0.79
C THR A 95 18.86 6.01 0.30
N LEU A 96 19.20 7.14 0.93
CA LEU A 96 18.70 8.46 0.52
C LEU A 96 19.13 8.79 -0.91
N SER A 97 20.38 8.51 -1.29
CA SER A 97 20.90 8.80 -2.63
C SER A 97 20.16 8.02 -3.72
N ILE A 98 19.88 6.72 -3.47
CA ILE A 98 19.06 5.90 -4.39
C ILE A 98 17.61 6.38 -4.43
N GLY A 99 17.04 6.76 -3.30
CA GLY A 99 15.70 7.35 -3.24
C GLY A 99 15.60 8.65 -4.05
N LEU A 100 16.59 9.54 -3.91
CA LEU A 100 16.66 10.78 -4.69
C LEU A 100 16.86 10.50 -6.19
N LEU A 101 17.73 9.55 -6.55
CA LEU A 101 17.93 9.14 -7.93
C LEU A 101 16.61 8.63 -8.55
N ALA A 102 15.91 7.75 -7.85
CA ALA A 102 14.59 7.26 -8.28
C ALA A 102 13.59 8.41 -8.47
N MET A 103 13.55 9.36 -7.53
CA MET A 103 12.66 10.51 -7.59
C MET A 103 12.99 11.43 -8.79
N VAL A 104 14.26 11.67 -9.08
CA VAL A 104 14.70 12.42 -10.26
C VAL A 104 14.26 11.72 -11.55
N ILE A 105 14.43 10.40 -11.64
CA ILE A 105 13.98 9.63 -12.80
C ILE A 105 12.45 9.74 -12.97
N LEU A 106 11.69 9.58 -11.90
CA LEU A 106 10.23 9.68 -11.92
C LEU A 106 9.73 11.05 -12.38
N ILE A 107 10.43 12.14 -12.05
CA ILE A 107 10.06 13.51 -12.42
C ILE A 107 10.53 13.88 -13.83
N LEU A 108 11.73 13.47 -14.21
CA LEU A 108 12.33 13.90 -15.49
C LEU A 108 11.91 13.01 -16.66
N LEU A 109 11.76 11.71 -16.44
CA LEU A 109 11.44 10.77 -17.52
C LEU A 109 10.16 11.12 -18.30
N PRO A 110 9.06 11.55 -17.67
CA PRO A 110 7.84 11.92 -18.40
C PRO A 110 8.02 13.11 -19.35
N ARG A 111 9.05 13.94 -19.09
CA ARG A 111 9.39 15.08 -19.96
C ARG A 111 10.16 14.65 -21.21
N VAL A 112 10.82 13.49 -21.15
CA VAL A 112 11.63 12.93 -22.25
C VAL A 112 10.83 11.91 -23.05
N THR A 113 10.11 11.02 -22.38
CA THR A 113 9.31 9.97 -23.02
C THR A 113 8.11 9.57 -22.17
N THR A 114 6.99 9.35 -22.85
CA THR A 114 5.75 8.83 -22.26
C THR A 114 5.50 7.37 -22.62
N ARG A 115 6.41 6.75 -23.42
CA ARG A 115 6.25 5.37 -23.89
C ARG A 115 6.60 4.32 -22.85
N ILE A 116 7.44 4.67 -21.89
CA ILE A 116 7.90 3.76 -20.83
C ILE A 116 7.25 4.18 -19.52
N PRO A 117 6.62 3.26 -18.77
CA PRO A 117 6.13 3.57 -17.42
C PRO A 117 7.27 4.05 -16.52
N ASN A 118 7.10 5.23 -15.93
CA ASN A 118 8.17 5.89 -15.16
C ASN A 118 8.68 5.04 -13.98
N SER A 119 7.77 4.35 -13.29
CA SER A 119 8.10 3.46 -12.19
C SER A 119 8.94 2.27 -12.64
N LEU A 120 8.65 1.69 -13.82
CA LEU A 120 9.43 0.60 -14.37
C LEU A 120 10.86 1.06 -14.69
N ALA A 121 11.01 2.22 -15.32
CA ALA A 121 12.33 2.78 -15.63
C ALA A 121 13.12 3.11 -14.36
N ALA A 122 12.48 3.65 -13.34
CA ALA A 122 13.14 3.91 -12.05
C ALA A 122 13.71 2.61 -11.45
N ILE A 123 12.93 1.53 -11.41
CA ILE A 123 13.40 0.23 -10.91
C ILE A 123 14.53 -0.33 -11.77
N LEU A 124 14.39 -0.31 -13.11
CA LEU A 124 15.40 -0.83 -14.04
C LEU A 124 16.72 -0.07 -13.98
N ILE A 125 16.73 1.19 -13.58
CA ILE A 125 17.96 1.99 -13.44
C ILE A 125 18.52 1.86 -12.03
N THR A 126 17.70 1.96 -11.00
CA THR A 126 18.21 1.95 -9.61
C THR A 126 18.69 0.57 -9.19
N THR A 127 18.07 -0.53 -9.64
CA THR A 127 18.49 -1.89 -9.28
C THR A 127 19.91 -2.21 -9.74
N PRO A 128 20.31 -1.98 -11.01
CA PRO A 128 21.72 -2.17 -11.39
C PRO A 128 22.69 -1.24 -10.67
N VAL A 129 22.29 0.02 -10.39
CA VAL A 129 23.15 0.95 -9.65
C VAL A 129 23.45 0.42 -8.25
N VAL A 130 22.45 -0.13 -7.56
CA VAL A 130 22.65 -0.77 -6.26
C VAL A 130 23.52 -2.01 -6.38
N PHE A 131 23.23 -2.88 -7.37
CA PHE A 131 23.92 -4.16 -7.53
C PHE A 131 25.39 -4.00 -7.92
N PHE A 132 25.72 -3.17 -8.91
CA PHE A 132 27.09 -2.94 -9.36
C PHE A 132 27.86 -1.95 -8.46
N GLY A 133 27.14 -1.08 -7.74
CA GLY A 133 27.74 -0.16 -6.80
C GLY A 133 28.05 -0.77 -5.44
N ASP A 134 27.66 -2.03 -5.22
CA ASP A 134 27.77 -2.73 -3.92
C ASP A 134 27.29 -1.86 -2.75
N LEU A 135 26.16 -1.17 -2.97
CA LEU A 135 25.62 -0.23 -2.00
C LEU A 135 24.89 -0.99 -0.89
N ASP A 136 25.26 -0.70 0.35
CA ASP A 136 24.59 -1.25 1.52
C ASP A 136 23.22 -0.57 1.70
N VAL A 137 22.22 -1.06 0.98
CA VAL A 137 20.84 -0.59 1.07
C VAL A 137 19.90 -1.75 1.33
N ALA A 138 18.80 -1.47 2.02
CA ALA A 138 17.78 -2.46 2.28
C ALA A 138 17.16 -2.94 0.96
N THR A 139 17.36 -4.20 0.63
CA THR A 139 16.78 -4.88 -0.54
C THR A 139 15.58 -5.73 -0.11
N ILE A 140 14.76 -6.13 -1.08
CA ILE A 140 13.63 -7.05 -0.81
C ILE A 140 14.15 -8.33 -0.16
N HIS A 141 15.28 -8.86 -0.64
CA HIS A 141 15.90 -10.05 -0.07
C HIS A 141 16.37 -9.85 1.38
N SER A 142 16.98 -8.71 1.70
CA SER A 142 17.47 -8.44 3.07
C SER A 142 16.34 -8.22 4.08
N VAL A 143 15.20 -7.66 3.64
CA VAL A 143 14.07 -7.34 4.52
C VAL A 143 13.09 -8.51 4.67
N TYR A 144 12.81 -9.23 3.58
CA TYR A 144 11.77 -10.28 3.54
C TYR A 144 12.33 -11.68 3.41
N GLY A 145 13.67 -11.84 3.27
CA GLY A 145 14.31 -13.13 3.01
C GLY A 145 14.14 -13.60 1.57
N GLU A 146 14.31 -14.91 1.37
CA GLU A 146 14.14 -15.53 0.05
C GLU A 146 12.68 -15.46 -0.38
N LEU A 147 12.45 -14.89 -1.57
CA LEU A 147 11.13 -14.91 -2.18
C LEU A 147 10.75 -16.35 -2.57
N PRO A 148 9.49 -16.78 -2.34
CA PRO A 148 9.04 -18.10 -2.75
C PRO A 148 9.27 -18.29 -4.27
N SER A 149 10.06 -19.28 -4.64
CA SER A 149 10.32 -19.61 -6.04
C SER A 149 9.15 -20.31 -6.74
N HIS A 150 8.12 -20.65 -6.00
CA HIS A 150 6.93 -21.32 -6.50
C HIS A 150 5.75 -20.38 -6.57
N VAL A 151 4.99 -20.49 -7.65
CA VAL A 151 3.68 -19.81 -7.75
C VAL A 151 2.79 -20.33 -6.62
N PRO A 152 2.14 -19.43 -5.85
CA PRO A 152 1.22 -19.85 -4.80
C PRO A 152 0.19 -20.83 -5.35
N GLN A 153 0.08 -22.00 -4.72
CA GLN A 153 -0.91 -22.97 -5.11
C GLN A 153 -2.30 -22.40 -4.80
N PHE A 154 -3.23 -22.59 -5.74
CA PHE A 154 -4.61 -22.21 -5.52
C PHE A 154 -5.21 -23.08 -4.41
N GLN A 155 -5.35 -22.51 -3.23
CA GLN A 155 -5.92 -23.19 -2.07
C GLN A 155 -7.35 -22.71 -1.86
N ILE A 156 -8.31 -23.63 -1.95
CA ILE A 156 -9.68 -23.36 -1.54
C ILE A 156 -9.74 -23.55 -0.02
N TYR A 157 -9.72 -22.45 0.71
CA TYR A 157 -9.89 -22.48 2.16
C TYR A 157 -11.33 -22.85 2.52
N ARG A 158 -11.49 -23.93 3.29
CA ARG A 158 -12.80 -24.26 3.85
C ARG A 158 -13.03 -23.37 5.06
N VAL A 159 -13.87 -22.37 4.92
CA VAL A 159 -14.26 -21.46 6.00
C VAL A 159 -15.61 -21.90 6.52
N SER A 160 -15.76 -21.98 7.86
CA SER A 160 -17.04 -22.31 8.48
C SER A 160 -18.08 -21.22 8.21
N VAL A 161 -19.35 -21.61 8.15
CA VAL A 161 -20.48 -20.66 8.02
C VAL A 161 -20.50 -19.64 9.16
N ASN A 162 -20.15 -20.04 10.37
CA ASN A 162 -20.07 -19.12 11.50
C ASN A 162 -18.98 -18.07 11.27
N THR A 163 -17.79 -18.48 10.82
CA THR A 163 -16.69 -17.56 10.49
C THR A 163 -17.08 -16.61 9.36
N LEU A 164 -17.88 -17.06 8.36
CA LEU A 164 -18.39 -16.18 7.30
C LEU A 164 -19.35 -15.12 7.86
N MET A 165 -20.18 -15.47 8.85
CA MET A 165 -21.05 -14.49 9.50
C MET A 165 -20.24 -13.47 10.32
N ASP A 166 -19.20 -13.91 11.02
CA ASP A 166 -18.31 -13.02 11.78
C ASP A 166 -17.51 -12.07 10.88
N LEU A 167 -17.15 -12.54 9.67
CA LEU A 167 -16.44 -11.75 8.65
C LEU A 167 -17.33 -10.77 7.88
N LEU A 168 -18.65 -10.92 7.94
CA LEU A 168 -19.60 -10.13 7.14
C LEU A 168 -19.47 -8.61 7.36
N PRO A 169 -19.37 -8.07 8.60
CA PRO A 169 -19.16 -6.65 8.84
C PRO A 169 -17.83 -6.14 8.26
N SER A 170 -16.75 -6.94 8.42
CA SER A 170 -15.42 -6.61 7.91
C SER A 170 -15.38 -6.62 6.37
N ALA A 171 -16.03 -7.60 5.74
CA ALA A 171 -16.15 -7.70 4.29
C ALA A 171 -16.99 -6.54 3.70
N LEU A 172 -18.08 -6.14 4.37
CA LEU A 172 -18.88 -4.99 3.97
C LEU A 172 -18.09 -3.69 4.09
N THR A 173 -17.34 -3.52 5.17
CA THR A 173 -16.45 -2.37 5.36
C THR A 173 -15.39 -2.29 4.27
N LEU A 174 -14.76 -3.41 3.93
CA LEU A 174 -13.82 -3.50 2.80
C LEU A 174 -14.49 -3.13 1.47
N ALA A 175 -15.68 -3.66 1.19
CA ALA A 175 -16.41 -3.35 -0.03
C ALA A 175 -16.71 -1.86 -0.16
N ILE A 176 -17.20 -1.23 0.91
CA ILE A 176 -17.49 0.21 0.94
C ILE A 176 -16.21 1.03 0.74
N LEU A 177 -15.13 0.69 1.44
CA LEU A 177 -13.85 1.39 1.29
C LEU A 177 -13.29 1.27 -0.13
N ILE A 178 -13.32 0.06 -0.71
CA ILE A 178 -12.87 -0.16 -2.09
C ILE A 178 -13.76 0.61 -3.07
N ALA A 179 -15.09 0.58 -2.89
CA ALA A 179 -16.01 1.33 -3.73
C ALA A 179 -15.71 2.84 -3.69
N ILE A 180 -15.57 3.41 -2.49
CA ILE A 180 -15.27 4.84 -2.32
C ILE A 180 -13.94 5.18 -2.99
N VAL A 181 -12.85 4.46 -2.68
CA VAL A 181 -11.51 4.72 -3.24
C VAL A 181 -11.51 4.58 -4.76
N SER A 182 -12.10 3.52 -5.29
CA SER A 182 -12.17 3.26 -6.73
C SER A 182 -12.94 4.35 -7.48
N LEU A 183 -14.06 4.80 -6.92
CA LEU A 183 -14.90 5.83 -7.53
C LEU A 183 -14.33 7.24 -7.35
N LEU A 184 -13.50 7.48 -6.32
CA LEU A 184 -12.77 8.75 -6.16
C LEU A 184 -11.55 8.84 -7.07
N ALA A 185 -11.04 7.70 -7.56
CA ALA A 185 -9.90 7.63 -8.47
C ALA A 185 -10.30 7.76 -9.95
N CYS A 186 -11.61 7.67 -10.29
CA CYS A 186 -12.15 7.87 -11.63
C CYS A 186 -12.55 9.31 -11.89
#